data_adc227ad89ff530ae9f1549d16d75852
#
_entry.id   adc227ad89ff530ae9f1549d16d75852
#
_cell.length_a   1.000
_cell.length_b   1.000
_cell.length_c   1.000
_cell.angle_alpha   90.00
_cell.angle_beta   90.00
_cell.angle_gamma   90.00
#
_symmetry.space_group_name_H-M   'P 1'
#
loop_
_entity.id
_entity.type
_entity.pdbx_description
1 polymer ?
#
loop_
_entity_poly.entity_id
_entity_poly.type
_entity_poly.pdbx_seq_one_letter_code
_entity_poly.pdbx_strand_id
1 'polypeptide(L)'
;MVTYLDHAASTPMRHEAIEAMTPFLDNLYANPSGSHRFARVARKALDEARDVVAEALGCNAGEVIFTSGGTEGDNSAVLGTVRKLGGVAVCTATEHHAVLHCVEHVDGVVVQVNNVGSVDLDDLTRVLQEATPDKPITVVSVMAVNNEVGTITPMRDVARIVRKHAPNALLHTDAVQAACWLDLREITPLVDALSLSAHKFGGPKGVGIMVLKAGKQLEPMIFGGGQERDRRSGTHNVAGIIGAATALHFTDITRADENERVTKLRDRLVDDIVAALPDVLETVPREHRVPGVAHLCIKGIESEALLFLLDQADVC
;
A
#
# COMPACT_ATOMS: atom_id res chain seq x y z
N MET A 1 16.11 -1.77 -26.99
CA MET A 1 14.76 -1.60 -26.38
C MET A 1 14.96 -1.82 -24.89
N VAL A 2 14.62 -0.82 -24.08
CA VAL A 2 14.80 -0.91 -22.63
C VAL A 2 13.88 -1.97 -22.03
N THR A 3 14.42 -2.86 -21.20
CA THR A 3 13.68 -3.85 -20.42
C THR A 3 13.48 -3.30 -19.01
N TYR A 4 12.29 -2.77 -18.74
CA TYR A 4 11.96 -2.21 -17.43
C TYR A 4 11.45 -3.29 -16.47
N LEU A 5 12.18 -3.54 -15.40
CA LEU A 5 11.86 -4.55 -14.37
C LEU A 5 11.59 -3.95 -12.98
N ASP A 6 11.77 -2.63 -12.81
CA ASP A 6 11.57 -1.92 -11.54
C ASP A 6 10.08 -1.58 -11.26
N HIS A 7 9.20 -2.58 -11.43
CA HIS A 7 7.76 -2.40 -11.19
C HIS A 7 7.41 -2.17 -9.71
N ALA A 8 8.31 -2.51 -8.80
CA ALA A 8 8.16 -2.20 -7.38
C ALA A 8 8.25 -0.69 -7.11
N ALA A 9 9.04 0.06 -7.90
CA ALA A 9 9.10 1.51 -7.83
C ALA A 9 7.89 2.18 -8.50
N SER A 10 7.53 1.79 -9.72
CA SER A 10 6.35 2.31 -10.42
C SER A 10 5.98 1.42 -11.60
N THR A 11 4.69 1.34 -11.92
CA THR A 11 4.21 0.58 -13.09
C THR A 11 3.79 1.51 -14.23
N PRO A 12 3.81 1.04 -15.50
CA PRO A 12 3.15 1.73 -16.59
C PRO A 12 1.65 1.88 -16.28
N MET A 13 1.07 2.99 -16.70
CA MET A 13 -0.39 3.15 -16.57
C MET A 13 -1.11 2.20 -17.53
N ARG A 14 -2.13 1.51 -17.03
CA ARG A 14 -3.00 0.65 -17.85
C ARG A 14 -3.72 1.47 -18.90
N HIS A 15 -3.91 0.89 -20.06
CA HIS A 15 -4.61 1.56 -21.17
C HIS A 15 -6.06 1.92 -20.81
N GLU A 16 -6.75 1.00 -20.15
CA GLU A 16 -8.11 1.19 -19.65
C GLU A 16 -8.20 2.37 -18.65
N ALA A 17 -7.19 2.56 -17.82
CA ALA A 17 -7.13 3.68 -16.89
C ALA A 17 -6.95 5.02 -17.62
N ILE A 18 -6.09 5.06 -18.66
CA ILE A 18 -5.89 6.24 -19.50
C ILE A 18 -7.20 6.60 -20.22
N GLU A 19 -7.85 5.64 -20.84
CA GLU A 19 -9.13 5.86 -21.53
C GLU A 19 -10.21 6.36 -20.59
N ALA A 20 -10.35 5.75 -19.42
CA ALA A 20 -11.37 6.13 -18.44
C ALA A 20 -11.19 7.53 -17.88
N MET A 21 -9.95 7.98 -17.65
CA MET A 21 -9.67 9.29 -17.08
C MET A 21 -9.71 10.43 -18.10
N THR A 22 -9.43 10.14 -19.39
CA THR A 22 -9.30 11.15 -20.45
C THR A 22 -10.49 12.10 -20.56
N PRO A 23 -11.77 11.69 -20.51
CA PRO A 23 -12.91 12.62 -20.58
C PRO A 23 -12.93 13.65 -19.45
N PHE A 24 -12.38 13.33 -18.29
CA PHE A 24 -12.35 14.20 -17.11
C PHE A 24 -11.17 15.18 -17.09
N LEU A 25 -10.24 15.02 -18.02
CA LEU A 25 -9.14 16.00 -18.24
C LEU A 25 -9.55 17.17 -19.15
N ASP A 26 -10.55 16.96 -20.00
CA ASP A 26 -10.97 17.94 -21.02
C ASP A 26 -12.46 18.31 -20.90
N ASN A 27 -13.35 17.36 -21.22
CA ASN A 27 -14.78 17.65 -21.42
C ASN A 27 -15.61 17.67 -20.13
N LEU A 28 -15.22 16.87 -19.12
CA LEU A 28 -15.97 16.67 -17.86
C LEU A 28 -15.21 17.21 -16.63
N TYR A 29 -14.57 18.35 -16.78
CA TYR A 29 -13.65 18.97 -15.82
C TYR A 29 -14.32 19.65 -14.61
N ALA A 30 -15.64 19.60 -14.48
CA ALA A 30 -16.34 20.36 -13.43
C ALA A 30 -15.96 19.88 -12.02
N ASN A 31 -15.89 20.83 -11.07
CA ASN A 31 -15.72 20.52 -9.67
C ASN A 31 -16.93 19.74 -9.14
N PRO A 32 -16.77 18.52 -8.60
CA PRO A 32 -17.89 17.69 -8.12
C PRO A 32 -18.64 18.26 -6.91
N SER A 33 -18.10 19.30 -6.25
CA SER A 33 -18.78 19.99 -5.14
C SER A 33 -19.83 21.00 -5.60
N GLY A 34 -19.88 21.32 -6.91
CA GLY A 34 -20.85 22.26 -7.46
C GLY A 34 -22.28 21.70 -7.48
N SER A 35 -23.29 22.60 -7.46
CA SER A 35 -24.71 22.23 -7.47
C SER A 35 -25.32 22.13 -8.88
N HIS A 36 -24.65 22.61 -9.92
CA HIS A 36 -25.15 22.64 -11.29
C HIS A 36 -25.03 21.27 -11.98
N ARG A 37 -25.78 21.09 -13.09
CA ARG A 37 -25.85 19.82 -13.82
C ARG A 37 -24.48 19.26 -14.20
N PHE A 38 -23.56 20.10 -14.65
CA PHE A 38 -22.24 19.68 -15.10
C PHE A 38 -21.38 19.12 -13.93
N ALA A 39 -21.46 19.76 -12.75
CA ALA A 39 -20.81 19.25 -11.53
C ALA A 39 -21.39 17.90 -11.07
N ARG A 40 -22.70 17.68 -11.24
CA ARG A 40 -23.34 16.41 -10.88
C ARG A 40 -22.83 15.21 -11.69
N VAL A 41 -22.40 15.44 -12.95
CA VAL A 41 -21.76 14.38 -13.77
C VAL A 41 -20.44 13.95 -13.15
N ALA A 42 -19.59 14.90 -12.79
CA ALA A 42 -18.31 14.62 -12.12
C ALA A 42 -18.51 13.97 -10.73
N ARG A 43 -19.53 14.42 -9.98
CA ARG A 43 -19.89 13.82 -8.69
C ARG A 43 -20.30 12.36 -8.85
N LYS A 44 -21.19 12.07 -9.81
CA LYS A 44 -21.65 10.69 -10.07
C LYS A 44 -20.47 9.79 -10.40
N ALA A 45 -19.57 10.22 -11.28
CA ALA A 45 -18.39 9.45 -11.66
C ALA A 45 -17.43 9.21 -10.46
N LEU A 46 -17.27 10.21 -9.58
CA LEU A 46 -16.51 10.07 -8.34
C LEU A 46 -17.14 9.04 -7.39
N ASP A 47 -18.47 9.06 -7.24
CA ASP A 47 -19.18 8.13 -6.38
C ASP A 47 -19.13 6.71 -6.95
N GLU A 48 -19.29 6.52 -8.26
CA GLU A 48 -19.13 5.23 -8.95
C GLU A 48 -17.69 4.68 -8.83
N ALA A 49 -16.67 5.53 -8.97
CA ALA A 49 -15.28 5.13 -8.75
C ALA A 49 -15.04 4.66 -7.31
N ARG A 50 -15.69 5.30 -6.34
CA ARG A 50 -15.63 4.89 -4.93
C ARG A 50 -16.28 3.54 -4.68
N ASP A 51 -17.40 3.26 -5.32
CA ASP A 51 -18.08 1.98 -5.23
C ASP A 51 -17.23 0.84 -5.82
N VAL A 52 -16.60 1.06 -6.97
CA VAL A 52 -15.64 0.11 -7.59
C VAL A 52 -14.47 -0.19 -6.65
N VAL A 53 -13.89 0.85 -6.04
CA VAL A 53 -12.80 0.65 -5.06
C VAL A 53 -13.28 -0.14 -3.85
N ALA A 54 -14.46 0.19 -3.32
CA ALA A 54 -15.03 -0.49 -2.16
C ALA A 54 -15.28 -1.98 -2.43
N GLU A 55 -15.78 -2.33 -3.62
CA GLU A 55 -15.97 -3.71 -4.06
C GLU A 55 -14.65 -4.48 -4.14
N ALA A 56 -13.65 -3.90 -4.80
CA ALA A 56 -12.33 -4.53 -4.96
C ALA A 56 -11.62 -4.76 -3.61
N LEU A 57 -11.87 -3.91 -2.62
CA LEU A 57 -11.27 -3.99 -1.29
C LEU A 57 -12.13 -4.74 -0.26
N GLY A 58 -13.39 -5.05 -0.57
CA GLY A 58 -14.30 -5.69 0.39
C GLY A 58 -14.66 -4.79 1.58
N CYS A 59 -14.87 -3.50 1.33
CA CYS A 59 -15.25 -2.52 2.36
C CYS A 59 -16.48 -1.70 1.93
N ASN A 60 -16.97 -0.82 2.81
CA ASN A 60 -18.05 0.08 2.44
C ASN A 60 -17.50 1.32 1.70
N ALA A 61 -18.24 1.86 0.73
CA ALA A 61 -17.87 3.09 0.03
C ALA A 61 -17.65 4.28 1.00
N GLY A 62 -18.36 4.29 2.14
CA GLY A 62 -18.18 5.26 3.21
C GLY A 62 -16.82 5.21 3.92
N GLU A 63 -16.10 4.11 3.81
CA GLU A 63 -14.79 3.87 4.43
C GLU A 63 -13.63 4.25 3.49
N VAL A 64 -13.88 4.39 2.18
CA VAL A 64 -12.89 4.80 1.20
C VAL A 64 -12.63 6.31 1.29
N ILE A 65 -11.36 6.68 1.31
CA ILE A 65 -10.84 8.06 1.27
C ILE A 65 -9.82 8.15 0.14
N PHE A 66 -9.99 9.08 -0.79
CA PHE A 66 -8.99 9.34 -1.82
C PHE A 66 -7.91 10.28 -1.30
N THR A 67 -6.65 9.88 -1.50
CA THR A 67 -5.45 10.61 -1.09
C THR A 67 -4.57 10.93 -2.31
N SER A 68 -3.45 11.59 -2.12
CA SER A 68 -2.48 11.84 -3.20
C SER A 68 -1.52 10.67 -3.45
N GLY A 69 -1.51 9.66 -2.59
CA GLY A 69 -0.64 8.49 -2.69
C GLY A 69 -0.62 7.68 -1.41
N GLY A 70 0.13 6.59 -1.40
CA GLY A 70 0.32 5.75 -0.21
C GLY A 70 0.91 6.53 0.96
N THR A 71 1.93 7.34 0.70
CA THR A 71 2.58 8.18 1.73
C THR A 71 1.59 9.07 2.49
N GLU A 72 0.62 9.70 1.80
CA GLU A 72 -0.40 10.50 2.49
C GLU A 72 -1.32 9.60 3.32
N GLY A 73 -1.70 8.43 2.82
CA GLY A 73 -2.51 7.44 3.54
C GLY A 73 -1.82 6.97 4.83
N ASP A 74 -0.57 6.56 4.72
CA ASP A 74 0.26 6.08 5.84
C ASP A 74 0.46 7.16 6.90
N ASN A 75 0.83 8.37 6.47
CA ASN A 75 0.97 9.52 7.37
C ASN A 75 -0.36 9.84 8.08
N SER A 76 -1.48 9.78 7.34
CA SER A 76 -2.81 10.01 7.92
C SER A 76 -3.15 8.94 8.96
N ALA A 77 -2.84 7.67 8.69
CA ALA A 77 -3.10 6.58 9.62
C ALA A 77 -2.25 6.71 10.89
N VAL A 78 -0.94 6.96 10.77
CA VAL A 78 -0.03 7.01 11.91
C VAL A 78 -0.14 8.36 12.64
N LEU A 79 0.23 9.45 11.96
CA LEU A 79 0.29 10.78 12.60
C LEU A 79 -1.11 11.29 12.94
N GLY A 80 -2.11 11.07 12.07
CA GLY A 80 -3.48 11.48 12.33
C GLY A 80 -4.08 10.78 13.55
N THR A 81 -3.75 9.51 13.78
CA THR A 81 -4.18 8.77 14.97
C THR A 81 -3.49 9.30 16.24
N VAL A 82 -2.15 9.43 16.21
CA VAL A 82 -1.41 9.93 17.38
C VAL A 82 -1.82 11.36 17.73
N ARG A 83 -2.01 12.24 16.76
CA ARG A 83 -2.51 13.61 17.01
C ARG A 83 -3.91 13.62 17.64
N LYS A 84 -4.77 12.71 17.21
CA LYS A 84 -6.15 12.62 17.72
C LYS A 84 -6.25 12.03 19.11
N LEU A 85 -5.47 10.98 19.39
CA LEU A 85 -5.62 10.13 20.58
C LEU A 85 -4.46 10.26 21.56
N GLY A 86 -3.31 10.80 21.14
CA GLY A 86 -2.06 10.70 21.89
C GLY A 86 -1.52 9.27 21.85
N GLY A 87 -0.71 8.92 22.87
CA GLY A 87 -0.18 7.58 23.04
C GLY A 87 1.01 7.25 22.11
N VAL A 88 1.24 5.97 21.90
CA VAL A 88 2.41 5.42 21.22
C VAL A 88 2.03 4.81 19.88
N ALA A 89 2.81 5.12 18.85
CA ALA A 89 2.78 4.44 17.55
C ALA A 89 3.78 3.28 17.53
N VAL A 90 3.39 2.18 16.89
CA VAL A 90 4.24 0.98 16.72
C VAL A 90 4.28 0.62 15.24
N CYS A 91 5.46 0.29 14.71
CA CYS A 91 5.61 -0.29 13.36
C CYS A 91 6.70 -1.36 13.32
N THR A 92 6.87 -2.02 12.17
CA THR A 92 7.98 -2.98 11.98
C THR A 92 9.24 -2.30 11.43
N ALA A 93 10.41 -2.92 11.63
CA ALA A 93 11.70 -2.40 11.17
C ALA A 93 11.84 -2.36 9.63
N THR A 94 10.99 -3.08 8.91
CA THR A 94 11.01 -3.17 7.44
C THR A 94 9.87 -2.39 6.77
N GLU A 95 9.23 -1.49 7.50
CA GLU A 95 8.22 -0.59 6.91
C GLU A 95 8.82 0.33 5.83
N HIS A 96 7.99 0.72 4.89
CA HIS A 96 8.34 1.84 4.01
C HIS A 96 8.60 3.11 4.84
N HIS A 97 9.51 3.97 4.40
CA HIS A 97 9.85 5.23 5.08
C HIS A 97 8.64 6.13 5.38
N ALA A 98 7.56 6.01 4.60
CA ALA A 98 6.30 6.73 4.85
C ALA A 98 5.64 6.36 6.18
N VAL A 99 5.88 5.15 6.70
CA VAL A 99 5.44 4.68 8.01
C VAL A 99 6.56 4.83 9.03
N LEU A 100 7.76 4.30 8.73
CA LEU A 100 8.89 4.28 9.66
C LEU A 100 9.24 5.68 10.19
N HIS A 101 9.44 6.65 9.28
CA HIS A 101 9.77 8.01 9.70
C HIS A 101 8.62 8.70 10.46
N CYS A 102 7.35 8.33 10.20
CA CYS A 102 6.24 8.84 10.99
C CYS A 102 6.29 8.33 12.44
N VAL A 103 6.59 7.05 12.62
CA VAL A 103 6.70 6.43 13.95
C VAL A 103 7.90 7.00 14.70
N GLU A 104 9.05 7.14 14.04
CA GLU A 104 10.24 7.80 14.60
C GLU A 104 9.96 9.26 14.99
N HIS A 105 9.24 10.02 14.15
CA HIS A 105 8.91 11.43 14.41
C HIS A 105 8.05 11.64 15.68
N VAL A 106 7.30 10.64 16.10
CA VAL A 106 6.46 10.69 17.31
C VAL A 106 7.04 9.88 18.47
N ASP A 107 8.33 9.58 18.43
CA ASP A 107 9.02 8.78 19.44
C ASP A 107 8.33 7.43 19.70
N GLY A 108 7.87 6.78 18.63
CA GLY A 108 7.20 5.50 18.65
C GLY A 108 8.15 4.31 18.80
N VAL A 109 7.62 3.10 18.72
CA VAL A 109 8.37 1.85 18.93
C VAL A 109 8.46 1.06 17.63
N VAL A 110 9.66 0.56 17.34
CA VAL A 110 9.93 -0.29 16.17
C VAL A 110 10.09 -1.74 16.64
N VAL A 111 9.24 -2.62 16.10
CA VAL A 111 9.25 -4.07 16.31
C VAL A 111 10.25 -4.72 15.37
N GLN A 112 10.97 -5.71 15.86
CA GLN A 112 11.94 -6.46 15.07
C GLN A 112 11.26 -7.34 14.01
N VAL A 113 12.06 -7.75 13.05
CA VAL A 113 11.67 -8.70 12.00
C VAL A 113 12.58 -9.92 12.02
N ASN A 114 12.09 -11.02 11.49
CA ASN A 114 12.89 -12.23 11.35
C ASN A 114 13.83 -12.17 10.12
N ASN A 115 14.59 -13.23 9.88
CA ASN A 115 15.60 -13.31 8.82
C ASN A 115 15.04 -13.30 7.36
N VAL A 116 13.73 -13.37 7.19
CA VAL A 116 13.06 -13.21 5.88
C VAL A 116 12.31 -11.87 5.77
N GLY A 117 12.56 -10.94 6.72
CA GLY A 117 11.93 -9.61 6.72
C GLY A 117 10.46 -9.60 7.13
N SER A 118 9.93 -10.68 7.67
CA SER A 118 8.57 -10.72 8.24
C SER A 118 8.59 -10.27 9.69
N VAL A 119 7.49 -9.67 10.15
CA VAL A 119 7.32 -9.25 11.56
C VAL A 119 7.63 -10.40 12.53
N ASP A 120 8.43 -10.12 13.56
CA ASP A 120 8.61 -11.02 14.69
C ASP A 120 7.39 -10.94 15.60
N LEU A 121 6.57 -11.98 15.59
CA LEU A 121 5.31 -12.02 16.35
C LEU A 121 5.52 -12.06 17.86
N ASP A 122 6.63 -12.60 18.33
CA ASP A 122 6.97 -12.64 19.75
C ASP A 122 7.41 -11.26 20.23
N ASP A 123 8.23 -10.55 19.43
CA ASP A 123 8.62 -9.17 19.73
C ASP A 123 7.42 -8.22 19.65
N LEU A 124 6.55 -8.36 18.64
CA LEU A 124 5.29 -7.63 18.59
C LEU A 124 4.45 -7.84 19.85
N THR A 125 4.31 -9.09 20.27
CA THR A 125 3.57 -9.43 21.51
C THR A 125 4.19 -8.76 22.73
N ARG A 126 5.51 -8.83 22.88
CA ARG A 126 6.27 -8.20 23.98
C ARG A 126 6.03 -6.69 24.01
N VAL A 127 6.22 -6.00 22.89
CA VAL A 127 6.03 -4.55 22.77
C VAL A 127 4.60 -4.13 23.16
N LEU A 128 3.60 -4.88 22.69
CA LEU A 128 2.20 -4.56 23.01
C LEU A 128 1.86 -4.81 24.48
N GLN A 129 2.53 -5.76 25.15
CA GLN A 129 2.34 -6.04 26.58
C GLN A 129 3.05 -5.02 27.49
N GLU A 130 4.07 -4.32 27.00
CA GLU A 130 4.78 -3.28 27.73
C GLU A 130 4.01 -1.95 27.79
N ALA A 131 2.88 -1.83 27.08
CA ALA A 131 2.00 -0.67 27.12
C ALA A 131 1.47 -0.41 28.55
N THR A 132 1.48 0.86 28.95
CA THR A 132 0.92 1.29 30.24
C THR A 132 -0.27 2.21 30.04
N PRO A 133 -1.12 2.40 31.07
CA PRO A 133 -2.23 3.35 30.96
C PRO A 133 -1.80 4.78 30.61
N ASP A 134 -0.60 5.20 31.04
CA ASP A 134 -0.04 6.54 30.79
C ASP A 134 0.59 6.64 29.36
N LYS A 135 0.93 5.50 28.78
CA LYS A 135 1.48 5.40 27.42
C LYS A 135 0.77 4.26 26.65
N PRO A 136 -0.52 4.43 26.33
CA PRO A 136 -1.25 3.42 25.59
C PRO A 136 -0.76 3.35 24.14
N ILE A 137 -0.74 2.16 23.56
CA ILE A 137 -0.52 2.03 22.12
C ILE A 137 -1.82 2.41 21.41
N THR A 138 -1.73 3.39 20.51
CA THR A 138 -2.89 3.96 19.80
C THR A 138 -2.92 3.61 18.33
N VAL A 139 -1.77 3.31 17.73
CA VAL A 139 -1.68 2.80 16.36
C VAL A 139 -0.59 1.74 16.24
N VAL A 140 -0.90 0.69 15.52
CA VAL A 140 0.05 -0.36 15.10
C VAL A 140 -0.01 -0.42 13.58
N SER A 141 1.12 -0.18 12.90
CA SER A 141 1.25 -0.27 11.45
C SER A 141 2.17 -1.40 11.07
N VAL A 142 1.66 -2.34 10.26
CA VAL A 142 2.44 -3.47 9.75
C VAL A 142 2.12 -3.65 8.27
N MET A 143 3.13 -3.51 7.40
CA MET A 143 2.92 -3.61 5.97
C MET A 143 2.50 -5.02 5.54
N ALA A 144 1.61 -5.10 4.56
CA ALA A 144 1.08 -6.39 4.08
C ALA A 144 2.08 -7.16 3.22
N VAL A 145 2.85 -6.44 2.40
CA VAL A 145 3.88 -6.99 1.51
C VAL A 145 5.09 -6.07 1.51
N ASN A 146 6.25 -6.61 1.80
CA ASN A 146 7.47 -5.82 1.81
C ASN A 146 7.86 -5.38 0.39
N ASN A 147 8.20 -4.11 0.23
CA ASN A 147 8.49 -3.49 -1.06
C ASN A 147 9.85 -3.87 -1.66
N GLU A 148 10.79 -4.38 -0.86
CA GLU A 148 12.14 -4.72 -1.29
C GLU A 148 12.29 -6.22 -1.54
N VAL A 149 11.96 -7.04 -0.57
CA VAL A 149 12.17 -8.49 -0.63
C VAL A 149 10.92 -9.28 -0.99
N GLY A 150 9.74 -8.63 -1.00
CA GLY A 150 8.47 -9.23 -1.40
C GLY A 150 7.82 -10.12 -0.34
N THR A 151 8.33 -10.16 0.88
CA THR A 151 7.78 -10.98 1.97
C THR A 151 6.32 -10.64 2.25
N ILE A 152 5.50 -11.68 2.36
CA ILE A 152 4.08 -11.57 2.73
C ILE A 152 3.95 -11.64 4.25
N THR A 153 3.35 -10.64 4.84
CA THR A 153 3.09 -10.59 6.29
C THR A 153 1.92 -11.49 6.67
N PRO A 154 2.01 -12.28 7.77
CA PRO A 154 0.90 -13.08 8.27
C PRO A 154 -0.15 -12.19 8.99
N MET A 155 -0.90 -11.39 8.23
CA MET A 155 -1.81 -10.36 8.75
C MET A 155 -2.89 -10.91 9.70
N ARG A 156 -3.31 -12.17 9.57
CA ARG A 156 -4.26 -12.82 10.50
C ARG A 156 -3.67 -12.96 11.90
N ASP A 157 -2.39 -13.33 12.00
CA ASP A 157 -1.69 -13.48 13.28
C ASP A 157 -1.41 -12.12 13.89
N VAL A 158 -0.96 -11.15 13.08
CA VAL A 158 -0.78 -9.75 13.52
C VAL A 158 -2.08 -9.21 14.10
N ALA A 159 -3.19 -9.31 13.36
CA ALA A 159 -4.49 -8.84 13.83
C ALA A 159 -4.93 -9.52 15.14
N ARG A 160 -4.75 -10.83 15.25
CA ARG A 160 -5.06 -11.60 16.47
C ARG A 160 -4.26 -11.09 17.68
N ILE A 161 -2.96 -10.84 17.50
CA ILE A 161 -2.08 -10.35 18.56
C ILE A 161 -2.47 -8.92 18.96
N VAL A 162 -2.65 -8.02 17.99
CA VAL A 162 -3.04 -6.62 18.26
C VAL A 162 -4.39 -6.55 18.95
N ARG A 163 -5.40 -7.30 18.48
CA ARG A 163 -6.73 -7.32 19.13
C ARG A 163 -6.70 -7.87 20.55
N LYS A 164 -5.78 -8.79 20.85
CA LYS A 164 -5.62 -9.37 22.19
C LYS A 164 -4.91 -8.42 23.16
N HIS A 165 -3.85 -7.74 22.74
CA HIS A 165 -2.94 -7.02 23.63
C HIS A 165 -3.10 -5.50 23.57
N ALA A 166 -3.60 -4.95 22.46
CA ALA A 166 -3.90 -3.53 22.25
C ALA A 166 -5.25 -3.34 21.54
N PRO A 167 -6.38 -3.78 22.14
CA PRO A 167 -7.69 -3.85 21.47
C PRO A 167 -8.23 -2.49 21.00
N ASN A 168 -7.77 -1.41 21.59
CA ASN A 168 -8.19 -0.04 21.26
C ASN A 168 -7.28 0.61 20.22
N ALA A 169 -6.12 0.03 19.93
CA ALA A 169 -5.22 0.55 18.90
C ALA A 169 -5.86 0.46 17.52
N LEU A 170 -5.60 1.45 16.69
CA LEU A 170 -5.88 1.39 15.26
C LEU A 170 -4.84 0.46 14.62
N LEU A 171 -5.28 -0.64 14.03
CA LEU A 171 -4.41 -1.50 13.23
C LEU A 171 -4.43 -1.00 11.79
N HIS A 172 -3.29 -0.50 11.32
CA HIS A 172 -3.06 -0.06 9.96
C HIS A 172 -2.18 -1.05 9.19
N THR A 173 -2.38 -1.14 7.89
CA THR A 173 -1.46 -1.82 6.97
C THR A 173 -1.15 -0.94 5.76
N ASP A 174 0.14 -0.76 5.47
CA ASP A 174 0.57 -0.34 4.15
C ASP A 174 0.42 -1.54 3.20
N ALA A 175 -0.56 -1.46 2.30
CA ALA A 175 -0.85 -2.48 1.30
C ALA A 175 -0.45 -2.05 -0.12
N VAL A 176 0.39 -1.03 -0.23
CA VAL A 176 0.82 -0.43 -1.51
C VAL A 176 1.42 -1.47 -2.45
N GLN A 177 2.17 -2.43 -1.93
CA GLN A 177 2.74 -3.53 -2.71
C GLN A 177 1.84 -4.78 -2.79
N ALA A 178 0.69 -4.80 -2.12
CA ALA A 178 -0.15 -5.98 -2.04
C ALA A 178 -1.18 -6.11 -3.18
N ALA A 179 -1.69 -4.99 -3.70
CA ALA A 179 -2.85 -4.97 -4.60
C ALA A 179 -2.72 -5.85 -5.85
N CYS A 180 -1.51 -5.93 -6.44
CA CYS A 180 -1.24 -6.77 -7.61
C CYS A 180 -1.22 -8.27 -7.30
N TRP A 181 -0.94 -8.65 -6.06
CA TRP A 181 -0.55 -10.01 -5.71
C TRP A 181 -1.52 -10.72 -4.78
N LEU A 182 -2.17 -9.99 -3.86
CA LEU A 182 -3.03 -10.54 -2.83
C LEU A 182 -4.49 -10.09 -3.03
N ASP A 183 -5.43 -10.95 -2.67
CA ASP A 183 -6.83 -10.55 -2.57
C ASP A 183 -7.03 -9.67 -1.32
N LEU A 184 -7.22 -8.38 -1.53
CA LEU A 184 -7.35 -7.42 -0.45
C LEU A 184 -8.64 -7.61 0.36
N ARG A 185 -9.65 -8.30 -0.17
CA ARG A 185 -10.86 -8.68 0.58
C ARG A 185 -10.56 -9.64 1.74
N GLU A 186 -9.40 -10.32 1.72
CA GLU A 186 -8.96 -11.13 2.86
C GLU A 186 -8.20 -10.33 3.92
N ILE A 187 -7.61 -9.18 3.55
CA ILE A 187 -6.79 -8.34 4.44
C ILE A 187 -7.63 -7.22 5.06
N THR A 188 -8.42 -6.52 4.25
CA THR A 188 -9.22 -5.37 4.69
C THR A 188 -10.08 -5.65 5.93
N PRO A 189 -10.75 -6.82 6.07
CA PRO A 189 -11.53 -7.11 7.27
C PRO A 189 -10.70 -7.22 8.56
N LEU A 190 -9.41 -7.52 8.45
CA LEU A 190 -8.52 -7.74 9.60
C LEU A 190 -8.03 -6.43 10.23
N VAL A 191 -7.97 -5.34 9.45
CA VAL A 191 -7.34 -4.07 9.84
C VAL A 191 -8.39 -2.96 10.00
N ASP A 192 -8.02 -1.87 10.67
CA ASP A 192 -8.88 -0.69 10.84
C ASP A 192 -8.62 0.36 9.75
N ALA A 193 -7.40 0.39 9.22
CA ALA A 193 -7.01 1.24 8.11
C ALA A 193 -6.07 0.52 7.16
N LEU A 194 -6.12 0.89 5.87
CA LEU A 194 -5.30 0.31 4.81
C LEU A 194 -4.95 1.39 3.81
N SER A 195 -3.71 1.43 3.34
CA SER A 195 -3.22 2.41 2.35
C SER A 195 -2.82 1.75 1.03
N LEU A 196 -3.16 2.40 -0.09
CA LEU A 196 -2.77 2.01 -1.44
C LEU A 196 -2.23 3.20 -2.23
N SER A 197 -1.43 2.93 -3.26
CA SER A 197 -0.95 3.93 -4.22
C SER A 197 -1.20 3.46 -5.66
N ALA A 198 -1.95 4.26 -6.43
CA ALA A 198 -2.46 3.84 -7.72
C ALA A 198 -1.36 3.45 -8.73
N HIS A 199 -0.22 4.15 -8.70
CA HIS A 199 0.89 3.88 -9.62
C HIS A 199 1.59 2.52 -9.42
N LYS A 200 1.27 1.78 -8.38
CA LYS A 200 1.80 0.43 -8.14
C LYS A 200 0.98 -0.67 -8.81
N PHE A 201 -0.26 -0.37 -9.20
CA PHE A 201 -1.15 -1.32 -9.89
C PHE A 201 -1.67 -0.79 -11.24
N GLY A 202 -0.88 0.04 -11.91
CA GLY A 202 -1.23 0.54 -13.25
C GLY A 202 -2.19 1.72 -13.28
N GLY A 203 -2.38 2.39 -12.15
CA GLY A 203 -3.11 3.67 -12.07
C GLY A 203 -2.19 4.89 -12.20
N PRO A 204 -2.75 6.11 -12.16
CA PRO A 204 -1.98 7.33 -12.27
C PRO A 204 -1.16 7.62 -11.01
N LYS A 205 0.00 8.27 -11.18
CA LYS A 205 0.74 8.91 -10.09
C LYS A 205 -0.09 10.04 -9.48
N GLY A 206 0.13 10.36 -8.20
CA GLY A 206 -0.57 11.44 -7.53
C GLY A 206 -2.00 11.08 -7.09
N VAL A 207 -2.32 9.79 -7.01
CA VAL A 207 -3.57 9.26 -6.43
C VAL A 207 -3.25 8.08 -5.53
N GLY A 208 -3.82 8.12 -4.33
CA GLY A 208 -3.84 7.01 -3.39
C GLY A 208 -5.25 6.73 -2.88
N ILE A 209 -5.37 5.63 -2.19
CA ILE A 209 -6.61 5.17 -1.57
C ILE A 209 -6.28 4.82 -0.13
N MET A 210 -7.06 5.35 0.80
CA MET A 210 -7.04 4.92 2.19
C MET A 210 -8.41 4.35 2.54
N VAL A 211 -8.43 3.17 3.14
CA VAL A 211 -9.63 2.67 3.82
C VAL A 211 -9.51 3.03 5.29
N LEU A 212 -10.58 3.58 5.86
CA LEU A 212 -10.70 3.80 7.30
C LEU A 212 -12.05 3.27 7.76
N LYS A 213 -12.05 2.22 8.57
CA LYS A 213 -13.27 1.56 9.03
C LYS A 213 -14.20 2.51 9.77
N ALA A 214 -15.49 2.28 9.62
CA ALA A 214 -16.53 3.01 10.32
C ALA A 214 -16.29 3.01 11.84
N GLY A 215 -16.49 4.16 12.47
CA GLY A 215 -16.25 4.35 13.91
C GLY A 215 -14.81 4.68 14.30
N LYS A 216 -13.83 4.47 13.42
CA LYS A 216 -12.45 4.92 13.65
C LYS A 216 -12.29 6.39 13.29
N GLN A 217 -11.43 7.09 14.03
CA GLN A 217 -11.20 8.51 13.87
C GLN A 217 -9.70 8.81 13.87
N LEU A 218 -9.32 9.76 13.03
CA LEU A 218 -7.99 10.37 12.99
C LEU A 218 -8.15 11.89 12.82
N GLU A 219 -7.10 12.62 13.16
CA GLU A 219 -7.03 14.04 12.83
C GLU A 219 -6.64 14.19 11.35
N PRO A 220 -7.39 15.00 10.55
CA PRO A 220 -7.03 15.22 9.16
C PRO A 220 -5.63 15.83 9.02
N MET A 221 -4.86 15.33 8.04
CA MET A 221 -3.55 15.91 7.71
C MET A 221 -3.69 17.17 6.85
N ILE A 222 -4.80 17.29 6.09
CA ILE A 222 -5.07 18.41 5.16
C ILE A 222 -6.42 19.01 5.52
N PHE A 223 -6.39 20.26 5.97
CA PHE A 223 -7.59 21.03 6.34
C PHE A 223 -8.10 21.84 5.16
N GLY A 224 -9.42 22.10 5.10
CA GLY A 224 -10.01 22.90 4.03
C GLY A 224 -11.52 22.74 3.89
N GLY A 225 -12.02 22.51 2.69
CA GLY A 225 -13.44 22.56 2.32
C GLY A 225 -14.27 21.33 2.65
N GLY A 226 -13.83 20.43 3.52
CA GLY A 226 -14.62 19.31 4.02
C GLY A 226 -14.82 18.14 3.05
N GLN A 227 -14.00 18.05 2.00
CA GLN A 227 -14.04 16.88 1.10
C GLN A 227 -13.70 15.60 1.86
N GLU A 228 -13.97 14.46 1.26
CA GLU A 228 -13.79 13.13 1.90
C GLU A 228 -14.41 13.05 3.31
N ARG A 229 -15.56 13.71 3.51
CA ARG A 229 -16.30 13.74 4.78
C ARG A 229 -15.47 14.31 5.93
N ASP A 230 -14.79 15.44 5.72
CA ASP A 230 -13.87 16.12 6.66
C ASP A 230 -12.61 15.33 7.05
N ARG A 231 -12.31 14.20 6.34
CA ARG A 231 -11.13 13.38 6.60
C ARG A 231 -9.93 13.76 5.76
N ARG A 232 -10.20 14.36 4.57
CA ARG A 232 -9.15 14.85 3.66
C ARG A 232 -9.71 15.95 2.77
N SER A 233 -9.33 17.20 3.02
CA SER A 233 -9.81 18.33 2.26
C SER A 233 -9.02 18.56 0.97
N GLY A 234 -9.58 19.37 0.07
CA GLY A 234 -9.02 19.74 -1.23
C GLY A 234 -9.88 19.25 -2.39
N THR A 235 -9.86 19.98 -3.49
CA THR A 235 -10.58 19.62 -4.71
C THR A 235 -10.20 18.22 -5.18
N HIS A 236 -11.19 17.37 -5.46
CA HIS A 236 -10.94 16.01 -5.92
C HIS A 236 -10.24 15.99 -7.28
N ASN A 237 -9.21 15.18 -7.42
CA ASN A 237 -8.60 14.83 -8.70
C ASN A 237 -9.49 13.80 -9.40
N VAL A 238 -10.63 14.24 -9.96
CA VAL A 238 -11.66 13.35 -10.51
C VAL A 238 -11.09 12.41 -11.57
N ALA A 239 -10.35 12.96 -12.54
CA ALA A 239 -9.71 12.16 -13.59
C ALA A 239 -8.80 11.06 -13.01
N GLY A 240 -7.89 11.46 -12.10
CA GLY A 240 -6.97 10.51 -11.48
C GLY A 240 -7.67 9.45 -10.61
N ILE A 241 -8.73 9.83 -9.90
CA ILE A 241 -9.51 8.90 -9.08
C ILE A 241 -10.21 7.84 -9.96
N ILE A 242 -10.79 8.26 -11.08
CA ILE A 242 -11.42 7.33 -12.03
C ILE A 242 -10.38 6.39 -12.64
N GLY A 243 -9.22 6.93 -13.06
CA GLY A 243 -8.11 6.11 -13.54
C GLY A 243 -7.62 5.10 -12.50
N ALA A 244 -7.50 5.51 -11.22
CA ALA A 244 -7.11 4.63 -10.13
C ALA A 244 -8.14 3.52 -9.86
N ALA A 245 -9.43 3.85 -9.82
CA ALA A 245 -10.50 2.87 -9.63
C ALA A 245 -10.55 1.86 -10.78
N THR A 246 -10.43 2.33 -12.02
CA THR A 246 -10.37 1.47 -13.21
C THR A 246 -9.14 0.54 -13.15
N ALA A 247 -7.97 1.07 -12.83
CA ALA A 247 -6.75 0.27 -12.70
C ALA A 247 -6.88 -0.81 -11.61
N LEU A 248 -7.47 -0.44 -10.45
CA LEU A 248 -7.69 -1.40 -9.36
C LEU A 248 -8.65 -2.52 -9.76
N HIS A 249 -9.75 -2.19 -10.45
CA HIS A 249 -10.71 -3.16 -10.97
C HIS A 249 -10.03 -4.16 -11.91
N PHE A 250 -9.30 -3.68 -12.92
CA PHE A 250 -8.61 -4.57 -13.85
C PHE A 250 -7.51 -5.39 -13.19
N THR A 251 -6.82 -4.82 -12.20
CA THR A 251 -5.84 -5.57 -11.40
C THR A 251 -6.51 -6.67 -10.60
N ASP A 252 -7.68 -6.41 -10.00
CA ASP A 252 -8.43 -7.40 -9.23
C ASP A 252 -8.88 -8.58 -10.09
N ILE A 253 -9.50 -8.34 -11.24
CA ILE A 253 -10.04 -9.40 -12.10
C ILE A 253 -8.97 -10.19 -12.87
N THR A 254 -7.77 -9.62 -13.08
CA THR A 254 -6.67 -10.30 -13.81
C THR A 254 -5.60 -10.88 -12.86
N ARG A 255 -5.70 -10.66 -11.55
CA ARG A 255 -4.68 -10.99 -10.56
C ARG A 255 -4.25 -12.46 -10.59
N ALA A 256 -5.19 -13.38 -10.65
CA ALA A 256 -4.90 -14.80 -10.62
C ALA A 256 -4.03 -15.24 -11.81
N ASP A 257 -4.42 -14.84 -13.01
CA ASP A 257 -3.70 -15.17 -14.26
C ASP A 257 -2.31 -14.51 -14.28
N GLU A 258 -2.22 -13.25 -13.85
CA GLU A 258 -0.94 -12.53 -13.77
C GLU A 258 -0.02 -13.14 -12.71
N ASN A 259 -0.53 -13.55 -11.56
CA ASN A 259 0.26 -14.24 -10.54
C ASN A 259 0.86 -15.53 -11.09
N GLU A 260 0.08 -16.35 -11.77
CA GLU A 260 0.58 -17.59 -12.39
C GLU A 260 1.65 -17.30 -13.45
N ARG A 261 1.39 -16.35 -14.34
CA ARG A 261 2.32 -15.96 -15.42
C ARG A 261 3.64 -15.42 -14.87
N VAL A 262 3.58 -14.46 -13.93
CA VAL A 262 4.77 -13.80 -13.37
C VAL A 262 5.56 -14.78 -12.51
N THR A 263 4.91 -15.64 -11.73
CA THR A 263 5.59 -16.68 -10.95
C THR A 263 6.48 -17.56 -11.84
N LYS A 264 5.93 -18.06 -12.96
CA LYS A 264 6.71 -18.90 -13.90
C LYS A 264 7.92 -18.17 -14.48
N LEU A 265 7.77 -16.90 -14.82
CA LEU A 265 8.86 -16.08 -15.38
C LEU A 265 9.94 -15.79 -14.33
N ARG A 266 9.51 -15.37 -13.11
CA ARG A 266 10.38 -15.09 -11.99
C ARG A 266 11.17 -16.33 -11.57
N ASP A 267 10.49 -17.47 -11.40
CA ASP A 267 11.14 -18.71 -10.98
C ASP A 267 12.17 -19.16 -12.00
N ARG A 268 11.84 -19.12 -13.30
CA ARG A 268 12.81 -19.39 -14.36
C ARG A 268 14.01 -18.45 -14.30
N LEU A 269 13.80 -17.15 -14.14
CA LEU A 269 14.89 -16.17 -14.04
C LEU A 269 15.83 -16.52 -12.87
N VAL A 270 15.26 -16.80 -11.71
CA VAL A 270 16.02 -17.12 -10.49
C VAL A 270 16.76 -18.45 -10.66
N ASP A 271 16.10 -19.50 -11.16
CA ASP A 271 16.69 -20.81 -11.37
C ASP A 271 17.87 -20.75 -12.37
N ASP A 272 17.72 -20.03 -13.47
CA ASP A 272 18.77 -19.84 -14.46
C ASP A 272 19.98 -19.07 -13.89
N ILE A 273 19.74 -18.03 -13.06
CA ILE A 273 20.82 -17.27 -12.41
C ILE A 273 21.54 -18.12 -11.36
N VAL A 274 20.82 -18.80 -10.49
CA VAL A 274 21.41 -19.64 -9.44
C VAL A 274 22.17 -20.83 -10.02
N ALA A 275 21.69 -21.40 -11.12
CA ALA A 275 22.40 -22.47 -11.81
C ALA A 275 23.70 -22.01 -12.48
N ALA A 276 23.73 -20.75 -12.97
CA ALA A 276 24.90 -20.19 -13.65
C ALA A 276 25.96 -19.62 -12.68
N LEU A 277 25.54 -19.16 -11.48
CA LEU A 277 26.40 -18.44 -10.56
C LEU A 277 26.37 -19.10 -9.16
N PRO A 278 27.49 -19.74 -8.72
CA PRO A 278 27.50 -20.53 -7.49
C PRO A 278 27.38 -19.72 -6.18
N ASP A 279 27.67 -18.42 -6.24
CA ASP A 279 27.67 -17.52 -5.08
C ASP A 279 26.44 -16.61 -5.02
N VAL A 280 25.30 -17.09 -5.54
CA VAL A 280 24.00 -16.38 -5.49
C VAL A 280 23.06 -17.08 -4.51
N LEU A 281 22.43 -16.28 -3.65
CA LEU A 281 21.43 -16.70 -2.68
C LEU A 281 20.09 -16.01 -2.97
N GLU A 282 19.04 -16.78 -3.17
CA GLU A 282 17.65 -16.31 -3.12
C GLU A 282 17.25 -16.10 -1.64
N THR A 283 16.82 -14.89 -1.25
CA THR A 283 16.75 -14.49 0.17
C THR A 283 15.47 -14.90 0.88
N VAL A 284 14.32 -14.87 0.18
CA VAL A 284 13.03 -15.21 0.74
C VAL A 284 12.50 -16.48 0.09
N PRO A 285 12.07 -17.48 0.88
CA PRO A 285 11.42 -18.68 0.34
C PRO A 285 10.21 -18.31 -0.54
N ARG A 286 10.03 -19.07 -1.63
CA ARG A 286 9.03 -18.74 -2.67
C ARG A 286 7.60 -18.73 -2.15
N GLU A 287 7.29 -19.58 -1.16
CA GLU A 287 6.00 -19.67 -0.50
C GLU A 287 5.68 -18.49 0.43
N HIS A 288 6.68 -17.67 0.78
CA HIS A 288 6.54 -16.55 1.71
C HIS A 288 6.64 -15.18 1.02
N ARG A 289 6.70 -15.16 -0.32
CA ARG A 289 6.82 -13.91 -1.07
C ARG A 289 5.84 -13.81 -2.23
N VAL A 290 5.62 -12.57 -2.66
CA VAL A 290 4.77 -12.28 -3.83
C VAL A 290 5.48 -12.66 -5.13
N PRO A 291 4.72 -12.97 -6.20
CA PRO A 291 5.25 -13.34 -7.51
C PRO A 291 6.19 -12.30 -8.13
N GLY A 292 5.88 -11.01 -7.97
CA GLY A 292 6.55 -9.92 -8.69
C GLY A 292 7.95 -9.55 -8.19
N VAL A 293 8.50 -10.24 -7.18
CA VAL A 293 9.81 -9.92 -6.62
C VAL A 293 10.78 -11.10 -6.76
N ALA A 294 11.96 -10.81 -7.29
CA ALA A 294 13.12 -11.69 -7.28
C ALA A 294 14.26 -10.98 -6.53
N HIS A 295 14.45 -11.28 -5.27
CA HIS A 295 15.53 -10.69 -4.47
C HIS A 295 16.67 -11.68 -4.29
N LEU A 296 17.86 -11.30 -4.76
CA LEU A 296 19.06 -12.14 -4.79
C LEU A 296 20.22 -11.42 -4.10
N CYS A 297 20.93 -12.13 -3.25
CA CYS A 297 22.22 -11.71 -2.73
C CYS A 297 23.35 -12.37 -3.52
N ILE A 298 24.26 -11.59 -4.07
CA ILE A 298 25.38 -12.05 -4.88
C ILE A 298 26.68 -11.72 -4.14
N LYS A 299 27.44 -12.73 -3.79
CA LYS A 299 28.67 -12.56 -3.02
C LYS A 299 29.73 -11.80 -3.80
N GLY A 300 30.31 -10.80 -3.16
CA GLY A 300 31.44 -10.04 -3.72
C GLY A 300 31.07 -8.99 -4.75
N ILE A 301 29.77 -8.67 -4.90
CA ILE A 301 29.27 -7.64 -5.78
C ILE A 301 28.61 -6.52 -4.98
N GLU A 302 28.91 -5.28 -5.32
CA GLU A 302 28.18 -4.12 -4.83
C GLU A 302 26.95 -3.88 -5.71
N SER A 303 25.78 -3.70 -5.08
CA SER A 303 24.49 -3.55 -5.78
C SER A 303 24.49 -2.36 -6.75
N GLU A 304 25.07 -1.22 -6.34
CA GLU A 304 25.15 -0.01 -7.19
C GLU A 304 25.96 -0.25 -8.47
N ALA A 305 27.08 -0.99 -8.37
CA ALA A 305 27.90 -1.34 -9.53
C ALA A 305 27.14 -2.26 -10.49
N LEU A 306 26.39 -3.23 -9.97
CA LEU A 306 25.55 -4.13 -10.78
C LEU A 306 24.42 -3.36 -11.47
N LEU A 307 23.72 -2.46 -10.77
CA LEU A 307 22.69 -1.62 -11.37
C LEU A 307 23.22 -0.77 -12.52
N PHE A 308 24.40 -0.18 -12.38
CA PHE A 308 25.04 0.58 -13.44
C PHE A 308 25.34 -0.28 -14.68
N LEU A 309 25.82 -1.52 -14.50
CA LEU A 309 26.09 -2.44 -15.59
C LEU A 309 24.80 -2.93 -16.29
N LEU A 310 23.73 -3.15 -15.52
CA LEU A 310 22.42 -3.53 -16.06
C LEU A 310 21.82 -2.38 -16.89
N ASP A 311 21.92 -1.13 -16.41
CA ASP A 311 21.47 0.05 -17.14
C ASP A 311 22.21 0.19 -18.49
N GLN A 312 23.54 -0.05 -18.53
CA GLN A 312 24.30 -0.09 -19.78
C GLN A 312 23.85 -1.21 -20.74
N ALA A 313 23.23 -2.25 -20.22
CA ALA A 313 22.65 -3.36 -20.99
C ALA A 313 21.17 -3.16 -21.33
N ASP A 314 20.63 -1.96 -21.17
CA ASP A 314 19.20 -1.62 -21.34
C ASP A 314 18.25 -2.40 -20.38
N VAL A 315 18.69 -2.76 -19.18
CA VAL A 315 17.89 -3.41 -18.14
C VAL A 315 17.78 -2.49 -16.93
N CYS A 316 16.54 -2.06 -16.60
CA CYS A 316 16.24 -1.17 -15.49
C CYS A 316 15.43 -1.89 -14.41
#